data_50cae016ebc5ca07ff8892fbadab7e7e
#
_entry.id   50cae016ebc5ca07ff8892fbadab7e7e
#
_cell.length_a   1.000
_cell.length_b   1.000
_cell.length_c   1.000
_cell.angle_alpha   90.00
_cell.angle_beta   90.00
_cell.angle_gamma   90.00
#
_symmetry.space_group_name_H-M   'P 1'
#
loop_
_entity.id
_entity.type
_entity.pdbx_description
1 polymer ?
#
loop_
_entity_poly.entity_id
_entity_poly.type
_entity_poly.pdbx_seq_one_letter_code
_entity_poly.pdbx_strand_id
1 'polypeptide(L)' 'MKTVLITGCSSGYGLETARHFHTRGWKVYATMRTPRADVLPASDRLRVLPLDVTQPDSIAQALQTAGPIDVLV' A
#
# COMPACT_ATOMS: atom_id res chain seq x y z
N MET A 1 -7.99 4.30 -13.82
CA MET A 1 -7.66 4.45 -12.38
C MET A 1 -6.16 4.30 -12.19
N LYS A 2 -5.54 5.24 -11.54
CA LYS A 2 -4.10 5.17 -11.25
C LYS A 2 -3.85 4.34 -10.00
N THR A 3 -2.70 3.71 -9.95
CA THR A 3 -2.30 2.82 -8.86
C THR A 3 -1.07 3.36 -8.15
N VAL A 4 -1.12 3.37 -6.80
CA VAL A 4 0.01 3.76 -5.97
C VAL A 4 0.31 2.65 -4.98
N LEU A 5 1.60 2.37 -4.77
CA LEU A 5 2.06 1.47 -3.72
C LEU A 5 2.85 2.30 -2.71
N ILE A 6 2.47 2.19 -1.44
CA ILE A 6 3.01 3.03 -0.37
C ILE A 6 3.63 2.13 0.69
N THR A 7 4.86 2.42 1.07
CA THR A 7 5.55 1.68 2.13
C THR A 7 5.35 2.37 3.48
N GLY A 8 5.46 1.59 4.57
CA GLY A 8 5.40 2.13 5.91
C GLY A 8 4.04 2.66 6.34
N CYS A 9 2.97 1.96 5.98
CA CYS A 9 1.60 2.43 6.22
C CYS A 9 1.02 2.06 7.59
N SER A 10 1.81 1.47 8.49
CA SER A 10 1.29 1.09 9.79
C SER A 10 0.98 2.28 10.69
N SER A 11 1.59 3.43 10.44
CA SER A 11 1.38 4.65 11.21
C SER A 11 2.00 5.84 10.50
N GLY A 12 1.76 7.05 11.04
CA GLY A 12 2.43 8.27 10.60
C GLY A 12 2.10 8.68 9.17
N TYR A 13 3.12 9.14 8.47
CA TYR A 13 2.96 9.72 7.14
C TYR A 13 2.51 8.69 6.10
N GLY A 14 2.95 7.45 6.21
CA GLY A 14 2.53 6.41 5.28
C GLY A 14 1.04 6.19 5.32
N LEU A 15 0.47 6.14 6.52
CA LEU A 15 -0.97 5.96 6.70
C LEU A 15 -1.76 7.15 6.14
N GLU A 16 -1.31 8.37 6.43
CA GLU A 16 -1.96 9.57 5.92
C GLU A 16 -1.87 9.66 4.40
N THR A 17 -0.73 9.30 3.83
CA THR A 17 -0.53 9.27 2.40
C THR A 17 -1.49 8.28 1.74
N ALA A 18 -1.66 7.10 2.32
CA ALA A 18 -2.58 6.09 1.79
C ALA A 18 -4.02 6.62 1.77
N ARG A 19 -4.44 7.26 2.84
CA ARG A 19 -5.79 7.84 2.92
C ARG A 19 -5.97 8.93 1.87
N HIS A 20 -4.97 9.76 1.67
CA HIS A 20 -5.03 10.85 0.71
C HIS A 20 -5.24 10.34 -0.71
N PHE A 21 -4.44 9.37 -1.14
CA PHE A 21 -4.59 8.78 -2.47
C PHE A 21 -5.93 8.06 -2.62
N HIS A 22 -6.36 7.36 -1.60
CA HIS A 22 -7.65 6.65 -1.63
C HIS A 22 -8.81 7.63 -1.80
N THR A 23 -8.79 8.74 -1.08
CA THR A 23 -9.82 9.77 -1.17
C THR A 23 -9.88 10.38 -2.57
N ARG A 24 -8.74 10.43 -3.26
CA ARG A 24 -8.65 10.99 -4.60
C ARG A 24 -9.00 10.00 -5.70
N GLY A 25 -9.46 8.81 -5.36
CA GLY A 25 -9.91 7.84 -6.34
C GLY A 25 -8.83 6.90 -6.86
N TRP A 26 -7.64 6.90 -6.26
CA TRP A 26 -6.57 6.01 -6.67
C TRP A 26 -6.79 4.60 -6.13
N LYS A 27 -6.27 3.62 -6.85
CA LYS A 27 -6.12 2.27 -6.30
C LYS A 27 -4.86 2.26 -5.44
N VAL A 28 -5.00 1.89 -4.16
CA VAL A 28 -3.93 2.00 -3.18
C VAL A 28 -3.52 0.63 -2.67
N TYR A 29 -2.24 0.34 -2.75
CA TYR A 29 -1.63 -0.79 -2.05
C TYR A 29 -0.86 -0.23 -0.88
N ALA A 30 -1.45 -0.33 0.31
CA ALA A 30 -0.83 0.11 1.55
C ALA A 30 0.00 -1.04 2.10
N THR A 31 1.30 -0.85 2.23
CA THR A 31 2.19 -1.93 2.65
C THR A 31 2.79 -1.66 4.01
N MET A 32 2.96 -2.73 4.77
CA MET A 32 3.55 -2.68 6.10
C MET A 32 4.13 -4.05 6.43
N ARG A 33 5.04 -4.10 7.39
CA ARG A 33 5.73 -5.36 7.74
C ARG A 33 4.73 -6.40 8.24
N THR A 34 3.81 -5.99 9.11
CA THR A 34 2.75 -6.86 9.62
C THR A 34 1.41 -6.24 9.21
N PRO A 35 0.71 -6.84 8.23
CA PRO A 35 -0.54 -6.25 7.73
C PRO A 35 -1.59 -6.11 8.83
N ARG A 36 -2.22 -4.93 8.86
CA ARG A 36 -3.29 -4.60 9.80
C ARG A 36 -4.43 -3.98 9.03
N ALA A 37 -5.50 -4.74 8.83
CA ALA A 37 -6.65 -4.27 8.05
C ALA A 37 -7.46 -3.19 8.77
N ASP A 38 -7.28 -3.05 10.08
CA ASP A 38 -8.05 -2.11 10.89
C ASP A 38 -7.57 -0.66 10.81
N VAL A 39 -6.40 -0.39 10.22
CA VAL A 39 -5.86 0.97 10.16
C VAL A 39 -6.40 1.80 9.02
N LEU A 40 -7.04 1.17 8.04
CA LEU A 40 -7.56 1.84 6.84
C LEU A 40 -8.96 1.36 6.54
N PRO A 41 -9.77 2.17 5.83
CA PRO A 41 -11.13 1.77 5.49
C PRO A 41 -11.16 0.59 4.52
N ALA A 42 -12.17 -0.25 4.62
CA ALA A 42 -12.39 -1.31 3.67
C ALA A 42 -12.85 -0.71 2.33
N SER A 43 -12.22 -1.14 1.24
CA SER A 43 -12.55 -0.60 -0.08
C SER A 43 -12.03 -1.53 -1.17
N ASP A 44 -12.73 -1.58 -2.30
CA ASP A 44 -12.28 -2.32 -3.47
C ASP A 44 -11.01 -1.72 -4.06
N ARG A 45 -10.73 -0.45 -3.78
CA ARG A 45 -9.58 0.28 -4.28
C ARG A 45 -8.43 0.36 -3.28
N LEU A 46 -8.55 -0.30 -2.12
CA LEU A 46 -7.51 -0.25 -1.10
C LEU A 46 -7.22 -1.65 -0.58
N ARG A 47 -5.97 -2.06 -0.70
CA ARG A 47 -5.51 -3.35 -0.18
C ARG A 47 -4.31 -3.15 0.73
N VAL A 48 -4.27 -3.92 1.79
CA VAL A 48 -3.14 -3.94 2.72
C VAL A 48 -2.30 -5.18 2.39
N LEU A 49 -1.03 -4.97 2.09
CA LEU A 49 -0.11 -6.05 1.72
C LEU A 49 1.08 -6.09 2.67
N PRO A 50 1.62 -7.28 2.92
CA PRO A 50 2.87 -7.38 3.67
C PRO A 50 4.04 -6.90 2.83
N LEU A 51 4.91 -6.09 3.42
CA LEU A 51 6.15 -5.67 2.78
C LEU A 51 7.18 -5.34 3.84
N ASP A 52 8.29 -6.08 3.82
CA ASP A 52 9.46 -5.77 4.62
C ASP A 52 10.55 -5.32 3.66
N VAL A 53 10.90 -4.04 3.71
CA VAL A 53 11.87 -3.44 2.78
C VAL A 53 13.29 -4.00 2.97
N THR A 54 13.54 -4.70 4.07
CA THR A 54 14.82 -5.37 4.30
C THR A 54 14.88 -6.76 3.67
N GLN A 55 13.77 -7.25 3.11
CA GLN A 55 13.66 -8.58 2.53
C GLN A 55 13.34 -8.49 1.04
N PRO A 56 14.32 -8.78 0.15
CA PRO A 56 14.10 -8.67 -1.30
C PRO A 56 12.92 -9.49 -1.82
N ASP A 57 12.70 -10.69 -1.27
CA ASP A 57 11.58 -11.53 -1.69
C ASP A 57 10.23 -10.89 -1.37
N SER A 58 10.14 -10.19 -0.24
CA SER A 58 8.94 -9.49 0.16
C SER A 58 8.61 -8.36 -0.83
N ILE A 59 9.63 -7.62 -1.25
CA ILE A 59 9.46 -6.56 -2.24
C ILE A 59 8.95 -7.13 -3.56
N ALA A 60 9.57 -8.21 -4.02
CA ALA A 60 9.18 -8.84 -5.28
C ALA A 60 7.74 -9.34 -5.24
N GLN A 61 7.32 -9.96 -4.14
CA GLN A 61 5.96 -10.45 -3.98
C GLN A 61 4.93 -9.30 -3.97
N ALA A 62 5.24 -8.20 -3.29
CA ALA A 62 4.35 -7.06 -3.25
C ALA A 62 4.17 -6.45 -4.64
N LEU A 63 5.25 -6.29 -5.38
CA LEU A 63 5.19 -5.77 -6.74
C LEU A 63 4.42 -6.68 -7.67
N GLN A 64 4.61 -7.98 -7.53
CA GLN A 64 3.90 -8.97 -8.34
C GLN A 64 2.39 -8.94 -8.07
N THR A 65 2.01 -8.83 -6.80
CA THR A 65 0.61 -8.75 -6.40
C THR A 65 -0.04 -7.45 -6.89
N ALA A 66 0.67 -6.33 -6.79
CA ALA A 66 0.15 -5.04 -7.18
C ALA A 66 0.02 -4.89 -8.70
N GLY A 67 0.90 -5.54 -9.46
CA GLY A 67 0.94 -5.37 -10.90
C GLY A 67 1.50 -4.01 -11.31
N PRO A 68 1.03 -3.44 -12.43
CA PRO A 68 1.53 -2.13 -12.87
C PRO A 68 1.24 -1.04 -11.84
N ILE A 69 2.26 -0.26 -11.49
CA ILE A 69 2.18 0.80 -10.50
C ILE A 69 2.55 2.13 -11.16
N ASP A 70 1.72 3.16 -10.95
CA ASP A 70 1.98 4.49 -11.49
C ASP A 70 2.91 5.29 -10.58
N VAL A 71 2.75 5.14 -9.25
CA VAL A 71 3.56 5.88 -8.27
C VAL A 71 3.97 4.94 -7.14
N LEU A 72 5.23 5.04 -6.74
CA LEU A 72 5.79 4.33 -5.60
C LEU A 72 6.24 5.34 -4.55
N VAL A 73 5.75 5.17 -3.33
CA VAL A 73 6.10 6.05 -2.21
C VAL A 73 6.85 5.31 -1.12
#